data_24adf797531ec2162f919e78e4760586
#
_entry.id   24adf797531ec2162f919e78e4760586
#
_cell.length_a   1.000
_cell.length_b   1.000
_cell.length_c   1.000
_cell.angle_alpha   90.00
_cell.angle_beta   90.00
_cell.angle_gamma   90.00
#
_symmetry.space_group_name_H-M   'P 1'
#
loop_
_entity.id
_entity.type
_entity.pdbx_description
1 polymer ?
#
loop_
_entity_poly.entity_id
_entity_poly.type
_entity_poly.pdbx_seq_one_letter_code
_entity_poly.pdbx_strand_id
1 'polypeptide(L)'
;EEMADRFNFTDNQRQQLSELLAEENRRLWSAVLYGIYSGDDAIVTVALSQVGNAGGQPYWSWYGFDSRVEWCACFVSWCANECGYIDSGVIPKFAGCVNGVQWFKDRDQWQDSSFEPSPGQIIFFDWDNKGSSGPQDGQADHVGIVEKCENGIVYTVEGNSGDSCRQNQYPVGQYEILGYGVLRP
;
A
#
# COMPACT_ATOMS: atom_id res chain seq x y z
N GLU A 1 -26.31 20.84 13.61
CA GLU A 1 -27.47 21.45 14.30
C GLU A 1 -28.73 21.42 13.40
N GLU A 2 -28.67 21.90 12.18
CA GLU A 2 -29.80 21.98 11.24
C GLU A 2 -30.55 20.65 11.03
N MET A 3 -29.83 19.52 11.03
CA MET A 3 -30.44 18.20 10.90
C MET A 3 -31.16 17.77 12.18
N ALA A 4 -30.60 18.08 13.36
CA ALA A 4 -31.21 17.76 14.65
C ALA A 4 -32.48 18.55 14.90
N ASP A 5 -32.56 19.80 14.45
CA ASP A 5 -33.73 20.62 14.54
C ASP A 5 -34.86 20.11 13.64
N ARG A 6 -34.51 19.60 12.45
CA ARG A 6 -35.45 19.06 11.48
C ARG A 6 -36.15 17.78 11.95
N PHE A 7 -35.52 16.99 12.81
CA PHE A 7 -36.03 15.72 13.32
C PHE A 7 -36.44 15.75 14.79
N ASN A 8 -36.49 16.94 15.42
CA ASN A 8 -36.89 17.11 16.82
C ASN A 8 -36.16 16.21 17.80
N PHE A 9 -34.82 16.09 17.64
CA PHE A 9 -34.00 15.30 18.57
C PHE A 9 -34.02 15.91 19.97
N THR A 10 -34.04 15.04 20.98
CA THR A 10 -33.87 15.44 22.39
C THR A 10 -32.43 15.93 22.62
N ASP A 11 -32.21 16.69 23.70
CA ASP A 11 -30.87 17.19 24.03
C ASP A 11 -29.85 16.03 24.19
N ASN A 12 -30.29 14.91 24.76
CA ASN A 12 -29.44 13.71 24.87
C ASN A 12 -29.08 13.14 23.51
N GLN A 13 -30.03 13.06 22.59
CA GLN A 13 -29.78 12.61 21.21
C GLN A 13 -28.87 13.57 20.45
N ARG A 14 -29.02 14.88 20.66
CA ARG A 14 -28.13 15.91 20.08
C ARG A 14 -26.71 15.74 20.57
N GLN A 15 -26.52 15.50 21.87
CA GLN A 15 -25.21 15.26 22.45
C GLN A 15 -24.56 13.98 21.91
N GLN A 16 -25.31 12.87 21.84
CA GLN A 16 -24.83 11.61 21.28
C GLN A 16 -24.43 11.75 19.80
N LEU A 17 -25.24 12.46 19.00
CA LEU A 17 -24.90 12.73 17.59
C LEU A 17 -23.64 13.58 17.46
N SER A 18 -23.50 14.60 18.32
CA SER A 18 -22.29 15.45 18.33
C SER A 18 -21.04 14.67 18.72
N GLU A 19 -21.12 13.77 19.68
CA GLU A 19 -20.00 12.90 20.09
C GLU A 19 -19.60 11.93 18.97
N LEU A 20 -20.58 11.30 18.30
CA LEU A 20 -20.34 10.41 17.16
C LEU A 20 -19.68 11.14 15.99
N LEU A 21 -20.17 12.33 15.64
CA LEU A 21 -19.59 13.15 14.58
C LEU A 21 -18.17 13.62 14.93
N ALA A 22 -17.91 13.97 16.20
CA ALA A 22 -16.59 14.37 16.66
C ALA A 22 -15.61 13.19 16.62
N GLU A 23 -16.06 11.98 16.97
CA GLU A 23 -15.25 10.76 16.92
C GLU A 23 -14.92 10.38 15.47
N GLU A 24 -15.88 10.45 14.57
CA GLU A 24 -15.68 10.16 13.14
C GLU A 24 -14.75 11.18 12.49
N ASN A 25 -14.91 12.47 12.77
CA ASN A 25 -13.98 13.52 12.33
C ASN A 25 -12.57 13.30 12.87
N ARG A 26 -12.42 12.95 14.13
CA ARG A 26 -11.12 12.67 14.75
C ARG A 26 -10.46 11.46 14.08
N ARG A 27 -11.22 10.43 13.75
CA ARG A 27 -10.77 9.24 13.07
C ARG A 27 -10.32 9.55 11.64
N LEU A 28 -11.08 10.37 10.89
CA LEU A 28 -10.71 10.86 9.56
C LEU A 28 -9.45 11.72 9.59
N TRP A 29 -9.35 12.66 10.53
CA TRP A 29 -8.17 13.50 10.69
C TRP A 29 -6.95 12.73 11.16
N SER A 30 -7.12 11.75 12.01
CA SER A 30 -6.06 10.84 12.41
C SER A 30 -5.53 10.04 11.22
N ALA A 31 -6.41 9.52 10.38
CA ALA A 31 -6.04 8.86 9.14
C ALA A 31 -5.29 9.80 8.18
N VAL A 32 -5.73 11.05 8.06
CA VAL A 32 -5.11 12.07 7.22
C VAL A 32 -3.74 12.52 7.75
N LEU A 33 -3.61 12.75 9.07
CA LEU A 33 -2.40 13.33 9.67
C LEU A 33 -1.30 12.29 9.92
N TYR A 34 -1.66 11.05 10.22
CA TYR A 34 -0.70 10.01 10.63
C TYR A 34 -0.47 8.95 9.56
N GLY A 35 -1.15 9.04 8.41
CA GLY A 35 -1.04 8.04 7.37
C GLY A 35 -1.48 6.64 7.83
N ILE A 36 -2.19 6.58 8.96
CA ILE A 36 -2.85 5.37 9.40
C ILE A 36 -4.17 5.32 8.64
N TYR A 37 -4.06 5.10 7.34
CA TYR A 37 -5.21 4.59 6.64
C TYR A 37 -5.52 3.23 7.24
N SER A 38 -6.67 3.09 7.85
CA SER A 38 -7.29 1.79 8.05
C SER A 38 -7.78 1.29 6.68
N GLY A 39 -6.88 1.26 5.71
CA GLY A 39 -7.14 0.82 4.36
C GLY A 39 -7.26 1.95 3.35
N ASP A 40 -6.24 2.10 2.52
CA ASP A 40 -6.40 2.77 1.24
C ASP A 40 -6.99 1.78 0.25
N ASP A 41 -8.30 1.69 0.23
CA ASP A 41 -9.01 0.78 -0.68
C ASP A 41 -8.88 1.22 -2.14
N ALA A 42 -8.52 2.46 -2.42
CA ALA A 42 -8.40 2.97 -3.78
C ALA A 42 -7.28 2.27 -4.56
N ILE A 43 -6.05 2.26 -4.03
CA ILE A 43 -4.93 1.60 -4.70
C ILE A 43 -5.09 0.08 -4.69
N VAL A 44 -5.68 -0.49 -3.64
CA VAL A 44 -5.99 -1.93 -3.58
C VAL A 44 -7.00 -2.31 -4.65
N THR A 45 -8.07 -1.54 -4.81
CA THR A 45 -9.09 -1.75 -5.85
C THR A 45 -8.46 -1.71 -7.24
N VAL A 46 -7.62 -0.73 -7.52
CA VAL A 46 -6.89 -0.62 -8.79
C VAL A 46 -6.01 -1.85 -9.01
N ALA A 47 -5.21 -2.23 -8.02
CA ALA A 47 -4.30 -3.37 -8.12
C ALA A 47 -5.07 -4.69 -8.36
N LEU A 48 -6.15 -4.94 -7.62
CA LEU A 48 -6.99 -6.13 -7.77
C LEU A 48 -7.63 -6.23 -9.15
N SER A 49 -7.99 -5.10 -9.77
CA SER A 49 -8.54 -5.08 -11.13
C SER A 49 -7.55 -5.58 -12.19
N GLN A 50 -6.27 -5.62 -11.87
CA GLN A 50 -5.19 -6.02 -12.79
C GLN A 50 -4.79 -7.49 -12.65
N VAL A 51 -5.31 -8.20 -11.66
CA VAL A 51 -4.98 -9.62 -11.41
C VAL A 51 -5.27 -10.46 -12.66
N GLY A 52 -4.28 -11.27 -13.04
CA GLY A 52 -4.33 -12.10 -14.26
C GLY A 52 -3.59 -11.52 -15.45
N ASN A 53 -3.27 -10.23 -15.47
CA ASN A 53 -2.47 -9.63 -16.53
C ASN A 53 -1.04 -10.21 -16.52
N ALA A 54 -0.53 -10.57 -17.68
CA ALA A 54 0.79 -11.17 -17.86
C ALA A 54 1.70 -10.31 -18.74
N GLY A 55 3.03 -10.45 -18.57
CA GLY A 55 4.05 -9.79 -19.38
C GLY A 55 4.30 -8.32 -19.06
N GLY A 56 3.41 -7.68 -18.33
CA GLY A 56 3.58 -6.32 -17.78
C GLY A 56 3.65 -5.18 -18.76
N GLN A 57 3.36 -5.39 -20.05
CA GLN A 57 3.49 -4.37 -21.09
C GLN A 57 2.73 -3.07 -20.78
N PRO A 58 1.49 -3.06 -20.26
CA PRO A 58 0.80 -1.83 -19.89
C PRO A 58 1.55 -0.98 -18.87
N TYR A 59 2.30 -1.60 -17.98
CA TYR A 59 2.99 -0.94 -16.87
C TYR A 59 4.38 -0.46 -17.23
N TRP A 60 5.22 -1.33 -17.80
CA TRP A 60 6.57 -0.93 -18.16
C TRP A 60 6.58 0.05 -19.36
N SER A 61 5.64 -0.07 -20.30
CA SER A 61 5.55 0.86 -21.42
C SER A 61 5.01 2.24 -20.98
N TRP A 62 4.01 2.25 -20.09
CA TRP A 62 3.56 3.50 -19.46
C TRP A 62 4.69 4.20 -18.69
N TYR A 63 5.52 3.43 -18.00
CA TYR A 63 6.66 3.98 -17.26
C TYR A 63 7.67 4.68 -18.19
N GLY A 64 7.82 4.21 -19.41
CA GLY A 64 8.70 4.76 -20.43
C GLY A 64 9.74 3.80 -21.00
N PHE A 65 9.61 2.50 -20.74
CA PHE A 65 10.48 1.48 -21.31
C PHE A 65 9.97 1.01 -22.68
N ASP A 66 10.89 0.79 -23.61
CA ASP A 66 10.59 0.35 -24.98
C ASP A 66 10.52 -1.18 -25.13
N SER A 67 10.93 -1.89 -24.11
CA SER A 67 10.94 -3.36 -24.07
C SER A 67 10.70 -3.86 -22.66
N ARG A 68 10.42 -5.17 -22.53
CA ARG A 68 10.17 -5.79 -21.25
C ARG A 68 11.35 -5.60 -20.26
N VAL A 69 11.02 -5.16 -19.07
CA VAL A 69 11.92 -5.08 -17.92
C VAL A 69 11.31 -5.86 -16.76
N GLU A 70 12.01 -6.00 -15.65
CA GLU A 70 11.39 -6.39 -14.38
C GLU A 70 10.39 -5.30 -13.97
N TRP A 71 9.11 -5.66 -13.90
CA TRP A 71 8.03 -4.67 -13.88
C TRP A 71 7.23 -4.59 -12.58
N CYS A 72 7.72 -5.19 -11.50
CA CYS A 72 7.04 -5.12 -10.19
C CYS A 72 6.90 -3.68 -9.69
N ALA A 73 7.96 -2.87 -9.77
CA ALA A 73 7.93 -1.47 -9.37
C ALA A 73 7.16 -0.59 -10.38
N CYS A 74 7.24 -0.90 -11.66
CA CYS A 74 6.42 -0.23 -12.69
C CYS A 74 4.92 -0.44 -12.41
N PHE A 75 4.54 -1.63 -12.00
CA PHE A 75 3.15 -1.95 -11.63
C PHE A 75 2.68 -1.12 -10.43
N VAL A 76 3.46 -1.08 -9.34
CA VAL A 76 3.11 -0.27 -8.16
C VAL A 76 3.00 1.21 -8.53
N SER A 77 3.95 1.73 -9.32
CA SER A 77 3.91 3.11 -9.80
C SER A 77 2.68 3.39 -10.67
N TRP A 78 2.32 2.46 -11.54
CA TRP A 78 1.13 2.58 -12.37
C TRP A 78 -0.14 2.64 -11.52
N CYS A 79 -0.29 1.74 -10.56
CA CYS A 79 -1.43 1.77 -9.62
C CYS A 79 -1.50 3.08 -8.84
N ALA A 80 -0.36 3.57 -8.37
CA ALA A 80 -0.26 4.86 -7.68
C ALA A 80 -0.68 6.03 -8.58
N ASN A 81 -0.27 6.00 -9.85
CA ASN A 81 -0.66 7.02 -10.83
C ASN A 81 -2.18 7.04 -11.08
N GLU A 82 -2.81 5.87 -11.18
CA GLU A 82 -4.26 5.77 -11.35
C GLU A 82 -5.03 6.39 -10.18
N CYS A 83 -4.43 6.41 -8.99
CA CYS A 83 -4.98 7.04 -7.79
C CYS A 83 -4.57 8.52 -7.62
N GLY A 84 -3.75 9.07 -8.51
CA GLY A 84 -3.22 10.43 -8.38
C GLY A 84 -2.11 10.57 -7.33
N TYR A 85 -1.55 9.48 -6.83
CA TYR A 85 -0.59 9.47 -5.72
C TYR A 85 0.82 9.87 -6.10
N ILE A 86 1.18 9.78 -7.38
CA ILE A 86 2.47 10.28 -7.87
C ILE A 86 2.44 11.82 -7.87
N ASP A 87 1.42 12.42 -8.45
CA ASP A 87 1.29 13.87 -8.54
C ASP A 87 1.12 14.52 -7.16
N SER A 88 0.44 13.85 -6.23
CA SER A 88 0.28 14.34 -4.85
C SER A 88 1.48 14.04 -3.93
N GLY A 89 2.46 13.26 -4.40
CA GLY A 89 3.66 12.93 -3.62
C GLY A 89 3.47 11.89 -2.52
N VAL A 90 2.39 11.12 -2.57
CA VAL A 90 2.09 10.04 -1.59
C VAL A 90 2.94 8.80 -1.87
N ILE A 91 3.11 8.45 -3.13
CA ILE A 91 3.98 7.35 -3.60
C ILE A 91 4.88 7.89 -4.71
N PRO A 92 6.19 7.57 -4.72
CA PRO A 92 7.06 7.99 -5.81
C PRO A 92 6.80 7.19 -7.08
N LYS A 93 7.14 7.75 -8.22
CA LYS A 93 7.32 6.99 -9.46
C LYS A 93 8.69 6.32 -9.44
N PHE A 94 8.75 5.00 -9.34
CA PHE A 94 10.01 4.26 -9.27
C PHE A 94 9.95 2.96 -10.08
N ALA A 95 11.06 2.59 -10.68
CA ALA A 95 11.25 1.33 -11.40
C ALA A 95 12.24 0.39 -10.68
N GLY A 96 13.10 0.94 -9.84
CA GLY A 96 14.02 0.16 -9.00
C GLY A 96 13.54 0.07 -7.56
N CYS A 97 13.43 -1.15 -7.03
CA CYS A 97 12.92 -1.37 -5.67
C CYS A 97 13.77 -0.69 -4.60
N VAL A 98 15.10 -0.67 -4.76
CA VAL A 98 16.04 0.01 -3.85
C VAL A 98 15.71 1.50 -3.73
N ASN A 99 15.41 2.15 -4.84
CA ASN A 99 15.04 3.57 -4.85
C ASN A 99 13.71 3.82 -4.13
N GLY A 100 12.75 2.90 -4.27
CA GLY A 100 11.49 2.96 -3.55
C GLY A 100 11.69 2.87 -2.04
N VAL A 101 12.48 1.92 -1.57
CA VAL A 101 12.82 1.78 -0.15
C VAL A 101 13.46 3.06 0.39
N GLN A 102 14.45 3.58 -0.32
CA GLN A 102 15.18 4.79 0.12
C GLN A 102 14.25 5.99 0.20
N TRP A 103 13.34 6.13 -0.75
CA TRP A 103 12.36 7.21 -0.74
C TRP A 103 11.50 7.22 0.53
N PHE A 104 11.01 6.06 0.97
CA PHE A 104 10.24 5.92 2.22
C PHE A 104 11.11 6.14 3.46
N LYS A 105 12.33 5.63 3.47
CA LYS A 105 13.28 5.84 4.58
C LYS A 105 13.63 7.32 4.78
N ASP A 106 13.86 8.06 3.71
CA ASP A 106 14.20 9.48 3.75
C ASP A 106 13.06 10.35 4.31
N ARG A 107 11.85 9.81 4.39
CA ARG A 107 10.65 10.50 4.87
C ARG A 107 10.14 9.97 6.20
N ASP A 108 10.91 9.13 6.89
CA ASP A 108 10.47 8.44 8.10
C ASP A 108 9.15 7.68 7.93
N GLN A 109 8.97 7.06 6.75
CA GLN A 109 7.79 6.29 6.37
C GLN A 109 8.11 4.81 6.17
N TRP A 110 9.16 4.31 6.78
CA TRP A 110 9.61 2.93 6.69
C TRP A 110 9.30 2.16 7.96
N GLN A 111 8.80 0.93 7.79
CA GLN A 111 8.61 -0.03 8.87
C GLN A 111 9.30 -1.35 8.52
N ASP A 112 9.81 -2.05 9.54
CA ASP A 112 10.48 -3.33 9.35
C ASP A 112 9.51 -4.50 9.12
N SER A 113 10.06 -5.70 8.92
CA SER A 113 9.27 -6.90 8.59
C SER A 113 8.33 -7.39 9.70
N SER A 114 8.50 -6.94 10.94
CA SER A 114 7.62 -7.30 12.07
C SER A 114 6.34 -6.48 12.12
N PHE A 115 6.27 -5.42 11.32
CA PHE A 115 5.12 -4.53 11.24
C PHE A 115 3.90 -5.26 10.68
N GLU A 116 2.73 -5.01 11.26
CA GLU A 116 1.44 -5.45 10.71
C GLU A 116 0.88 -4.36 9.80
N PRO A 117 0.97 -4.53 8.48
CA PRO A 117 0.60 -3.46 7.55
C PRO A 117 -0.91 -3.32 7.41
N SER A 118 -1.33 -2.12 6.97
CA SER A 118 -2.69 -1.84 6.56
C SER A 118 -2.85 -1.94 5.04
N PRO A 119 -4.07 -2.11 4.51
CA PRO A 119 -4.32 -2.10 3.07
C PRO A 119 -3.75 -0.85 2.39
N GLY A 120 -3.20 -1.03 1.20
CA GLY A 120 -2.62 0.05 0.38
C GLY A 120 -1.17 0.39 0.70
N GLN A 121 -0.60 -0.10 1.78
CA GLN A 121 0.83 0.09 2.06
C GLN A 121 1.68 -0.74 1.11
N ILE A 122 2.94 -0.34 0.95
CA ILE A 122 3.83 -0.92 -0.05
C ILE A 122 4.78 -1.90 0.65
N ILE A 123 4.77 -3.16 0.22
CA ILE A 123 5.61 -4.22 0.76
C ILE A 123 6.84 -4.43 -0.13
N PHE A 124 8.01 -4.51 0.48
CA PHE A 124 9.27 -4.75 -0.21
C PHE A 124 9.90 -6.05 0.26
N PHE A 125 10.50 -6.78 -0.68
CA PHE A 125 11.10 -8.09 -0.46
C PHE A 125 12.57 -8.11 -0.88
N ASP A 126 13.31 -8.98 -0.22
CA ASP A 126 14.67 -9.39 -0.59
C ASP A 126 14.65 -10.89 -0.82
N TRP A 127 14.55 -11.30 -2.09
CA TRP A 127 14.39 -12.70 -2.50
C TRP A 127 15.69 -13.37 -2.94
N ASP A 128 16.85 -12.76 -2.79
CA ASP A 128 18.12 -13.15 -3.39
C ASP A 128 18.36 -14.65 -3.43
N ASN A 129 18.00 -15.35 -2.39
CA ASN A 129 18.18 -16.79 -2.30
C ASN A 129 16.88 -17.59 -2.49
N LYS A 130 15.78 -16.93 -2.78
CA LYS A 130 14.47 -17.53 -3.02
C LYS A 130 14.06 -18.53 -1.95
N GLY A 131 14.37 -18.22 -0.70
CA GLY A 131 14.06 -19.07 0.44
C GLY A 131 14.71 -18.60 1.72
N SER A 132 14.33 -19.22 2.81
CA SER A 132 14.70 -18.78 4.17
C SER A 132 16.10 -19.20 4.63
N SER A 133 16.91 -19.82 3.78
CA SER A 133 18.14 -20.48 4.20
C SER A 133 19.44 -19.87 3.70
N GLY A 134 19.36 -18.85 2.86
CA GLY A 134 20.55 -18.22 2.28
C GLY A 134 20.80 -16.81 2.81
N PRO A 135 21.99 -16.27 2.60
CA PRO A 135 22.27 -14.87 2.91
C PRO A 135 21.50 -13.96 1.94
N GLN A 136 20.88 -12.93 2.49
CA GLN A 136 20.29 -11.83 1.74
C GLN A 136 21.25 -10.65 1.75
N ASP A 137 21.18 -9.78 0.74
CA ASP A 137 22.07 -8.62 0.65
C ASP A 137 21.51 -7.37 1.36
N GLY A 138 20.26 -7.43 1.83
CA GLY A 138 19.58 -6.31 2.49
C GLY A 138 19.02 -5.27 1.53
N GLN A 139 19.02 -5.55 0.23
CA GLN A 139 18.47 -4.67 -0.79
C GLN A 139 17.18 -5.27 -1.37
N ALA A 140 16.19 -4.42 -1.57
CA ALA A 140 14.92 -4.87 -2.16
C ALA A 140 15.09 -5.24 -3.64
N ASP A 141 14.56 -6.41 -4.00
CA ASP A 141 14.53 -6.90 -5.38
C ASP A 141 13.10 -7.12 -5.91
N HIS A 142 12.10 -7.01 -5.04
CA HIS A 142 10.69 -7.14 -5.40
C HIS A 142 9.82 -6.21 -4.55
N VAL A 143 8.64 -5.85 -5.08
CA VAL A 143 7.70 -4.93 -4.43
C VAL A 143 6.27 -5.29 -4.81
N GLY A 144 5.35 -5.06 -3.88
CA GLY A 144 3.92 -5.25 -4.08
C GLY A 144 3.09 -4.25 -3.29
N ILE A 145 1.78 -4.42 -3.39
CA ILE A 145 0.78 -3.63 -2.67
C ILE A 145 0.10 -4.54 -1.65
N VAL A 146 0.02 -4.09 -0.40
CA VAL A 146 -0.70 -4.82 0.65
C VAL A 146 -2.20 -4.74 0.37
N GLU A 147 -2.84 -5.89 0.21
CA GLU A 147 -4.30 -5.99 0.11
C GLU A 147 -4.94 -5.88 1.50
N LYS A 148 -4.43 -6.64 2.45
CA LYS A 148 -4.87 -6.66 3.86
C LYS A 148 -3.87 -7.43 4.73
N CYS A 149 -4.00 -7.29 6.03
CA CYS A 149 -3.32 -8.12 7.01
C CYS A 149 -4.34 -8.64 8.03
N GLU A 150 -4.48 -9.95 8.12
CA GLU A 150 -5.45 -10.62 9.00
C GLU A 150 -4.84 -11.88 9.61
N ASN A 151 -5.05 -12.09 10.90
CA ASN A 151 -4.60 -13.30 11.61
C ASN A 151 -3.12 -13.64 11.41
N GLY A 152 -2.26 -12.62 11.39
CA GLY A 152 -0.82 -12.79 11.20
C GLY A 152 -0.40 -13.11 9.75
N ILE A 153 -1.29 -12.96 8.79
CA ILE A 153 -1.02 -13.15 7.36
C ILE A 153 -1.17 -11.84 6.60
N VAL A 154 -0.17 -11.49 5.83
CA VAL A 154 -0.18 -10.37 4.88
C VAL A 154 -0.61 -10.90 3.52
N TYR A 155 -1.69 -10.35 2.99
CA TYR A 155 -2.16 -10.60 1.62
C TYR A 155 -1.70 -9.46 0.72
N THR A 156 -1.23 -9.79 -0.47
CA THR A 156 -0.64 -8.82 -1.40
C THR A 156 -1.22 -8.94 -2.80
N VAL A 157 -1.08 -7.86 -3.57
CA VAL A 157 -1.22 -7.87 -5.03
C VAL A 157 0.13 -7.45 -5.60
N GLU A 158 0.71 -8.30 -6.44
CA GLU A 158 2.07 -8.13 -6.94
C GLU A 158 2.10 -8.23 -8.46
N GLY A 159 2.71 -7.25 -9.09
CA GLY A 159 3.11 -7.32 -10.49
C GLY A 159 4.40 -8.11 -10.63
N ASN A 160 4.59 -8.75 -11.79
CA ASN A 160 5.77 -9.56 -12.08
C ASN A 160 6.01 -10.72 -11.09
N SER A 161 4.96 -11.25 -10.53
CA SER A 161 4.98 -12.49 -9.76
C SER A 161 4.78 -13.67 -10.72
N GLY A 162 5.89 -14.32 -11.12
CA GLY A 162 5.85 -15.30 -12.21
C GLY A 162 5.37 -14.68 -13.54
N ASP A 163 5.86 -13.47 -13.85
CA ASP A 163 5.51 -12.67 -15.03
C ASP A 163 4.02 -12.32 -15.14
N SER A 164 3.31 -12.30 -14.03
CA SER A 164 1.87 -11.99 -13.97
C SER A 164 1.55 -11.12 -12.76
N CYS A 165 0.42 -10.43 -12.83
CA CYS A 165 -0.18 -9.79 -11.66
C CYS A 165 -0.94 -10.86 -10.87
N ARG A 166 -0.55 -11.08 -9.60
CA ARG A 166 -1.09 -12.13 -8.74
C ARG A 166 -1.38 -11.63 -7.34
N GLN A 167 -2.33 -12.30 -6.69
CA GLN A 167 -2.49 -12.24 -5.25
C GLN A 167 -1.58 -13.30 -4.60
N ASN A 168 -0.83 -12.89 -3.59
CA ASN A 168 0.03 -13.76 -2.79
C ASN A 168 -0.27 -13.55 -1.31
N GLN A 169 0.29 -14.40 -0.44
CA GLN A 169 0.16 -14.28 1.01
C GLN A 169 1.41 -14.76 1.72
N TYR A 170 1.73 -14.11 2.84
CA TYR A 170 2.93 -14.37 3.62
C TYR A 170 2.63 -14.22 5.12
N PRO A 171 3.25 -15.03 6.00
CA PRO A 171 3.23 -14.73 7.43
C PRO A 171 3.87 -13.37 7.72
N VAL A 172 3.33 -12.62 8.69
CA VAL A 172 4.00 -11.44 9.22
C VAL A 172 5.40 -11.82 9.72
N GLY A 173 6.41 -11.04 9.34
CA GLY A 173 7.80 -11.32 9.72
C GLY A 173 8.49 -12.39 8.90
N GLN A 174 7.90 -12.83 7.77
CA GLN A 174 8.55 -13.78 6.87
C GLN A 174 9.95 -13.26 6.48
N TYR A 175 10.90 -14.19 6.36
CA TYR A 175 12.32 -13.91 6.18
C TYR A 175 12.63 -13.01 4.97
N GLU A 176 11.90 -13.19 3.87
CA GLU A 176 12.10 -12.44 2.63
C GLU A 176 11.43 -11.07 2.63
N ILE A 177 10.56 -10.78 3.59
CA ILE A 177 9.99 -9.44 3.73
C ILE A 177 11.07 -8.51 4.30
N LEU A 178 11.46 -7.50 3.52
CA LEU A 178 12.43 -6.50 3.96
C LEU A 178 11.77 -5.44 4.85
N GLY A 179 10.58 -5.02 4.49
CA GLY A 179 9.80 -4.04 5.23
C GLY A 179 8.72 -3.38 4.39
N TYR A 180 8.20 -2.26 4.91
CA TYR A 180 7.03 -1.60 4.35
C TYR A 180 7.23 -0.10 4.21
N GLY A 181 6.79 0.45 3.07
CA GLY A 181 6.52 1.87 2.91
C GLY A 181 5.11 2.19 3.41
N VAL A 182 5.03 3.08 4.39
CA VAL A 182 3.77 3.52 4.97
C VAL A 182 3.35 4.82 4.30
N LEU A 183 2.13 4.83 3.75
CA LEU A 183 1.64 6.01 3.05
C LEU A 183 1.25 7.10 4.04
N ARG A 184 1.60 8.33 3.69
CA ARG A 184 1.10 9.55 4.35
C ARG A 184 0.55 10.48 3.28
N PRO A 185 -0.70 10.91 3.43
CA PRO A 185 -1.33 11.84 2.48
C PRO A 185 -0.66 13.21 2.50
#